data_6df1f03bb108fae819703b77aff9e1df
#
_entry.id   6df1f03bb108fae819703b77aff9e1df
#
_cell.length_a   1.000
_cell.length_b   1.000
_cell.length_c   1.000
_cell.angle_alpha   90.00
_cell.angle_beta   90.00
_cell.angle_gamma   90.00
#
_symmetry.space_group_name_H-M   'P 1'
#
loop_
_entity.id
_entity.type
_entity.pdbx_description
1 polymer ?
#
loop_
_entity_poly.entity_id
_entity_poly.type
_entity_poly.pdbx_seq_one_letter_code
_entity_poly.pdbx_strand_id
1 'polypeptide(L)'
;LSHFKERAEKICLNCNAELIGRFCHQCGQENIEPRETVWGLITHFFYDITHFDGKFFTSLKWLVLKPGFLSKEYVMGRRARHLNPIRMYVFTSAFFFIMFFSFFVELDELKVGGSRRTKDGWEKVEIEPDSTKNKMLAKADTKKDSADIEEAYKYLGPKISDTADKAKKDKKQQERNGINILLASGEFPSVAYYDSVQKTLPEQQRDGWFVAAIKRREIRLDERFREQGSSVVFRELLDKFLHSFPQLLFVSLPLVALILQLLYIRRRNQFYYVNHGIFLIHIYIYSFINLLLFFAFEKIDDALDSSWMAIPKTLLVLHAIWYVYKAMRNFYGQGRFKTFVKFMLLNIFTLVIVNLLFAVFFILSAWNL
;
A
#
# COMPACT_ATOMS: atom_id res chain seq x y z
N LEU A 1 4.72 -27.20 -23.71
CA LEU A 1 3.67 -28.22 -23.71
C LEU A 1 3.05 -28.24 -22.33
N SER A 2 1.73 -27.93 -22.21
CA SER A 2 1.06 -27.90 -20.92
C SER A 2 0.97 -29.33 -20.35
N HIS A 3 1.36 -29.49 -19.10
CA HIS A 3 1.31 -30.76 -18.37
C HIS A 3 -0.08 -31.04 -17.76
N PHE A 4 -1.11 -30.26 -18.12
CA PHE A 4 -2.44 -30.42 -17.57
C PHE A 4 -3.19 -31.57 -18.22
N LYS A 5 -3.98 -32.28 -17.43
CA LYS A 5 -4.80 -33.39 -17.86
C LYS A 5 -5.92 -32.89 -18.78
N GLU A 6 -6.05 -33.51 -19.94
CA GLU A 6 -7.14 -33.23 -20.87
C GLU A 6 -8.48 -33.72 -20.30
N ARG A 7 -9.54 -32.92 -20.49
CA ARG A 7 -10.91 -33.32 -20.12
C ARG A 7 -11.41 -34.41 -21.05
N ALA A 8 -12.15 -35.35 -20.50
CA ALA A 8 -12.82 -36.40 -21.27
C ALA A 8 -13.94 -35.84 -22.17
N GLU A 9 -14.60 -34.76 -21.72
CA GLU A 9 -15.67 -34.10 -22.49
C GLU A 9 -15.08 -33.32 -23.66
N LYS A 10 -15.60 -33.58 -24.87
CA LYS A 10 -15.16 -32.96 -26.12
C LYS A 10 -16.00 -31.74 -26.50
N ILE A 11 -16.46 -30.98 -25.52
CA ILE A 11 -17.19 -29.72 -25.71
C ILE A 11 -16.34 -28.58 -25.12
N CYS A 12 -16.10 -27.54 -25.91
CA CYS A 12 -15.33 -26.38 -25.50
C CYS A 12 -16.07 -25.58 -24.42
N LEU A 13 -15.42 -25.35 -23.26
CA LEU A 13 -15.99 -24.56 -22.17
C LEU A 13 -16.19 -23.08 -22.51
N ASN A 14 -15.49 -22.56 -23.51
CA ASN A 14 -15.53 -21.14 -23.87
C ASN A 14 -16.61 -20.82 -24.91
N CYS A 15 -16.71 -21.62 -25.99
CA CYS A 15 -17.59 -21.34 -27.13
C CYS A 15 -18.60 -22.45 -27.39
N ASN A 16 -18.62 -23.53 -26.60
CA ASN A 16 -19.48 -24.70 -26.72
C ASN A 16 -19.35 -25.48 -28.06
N ALA A 17 -18.29 -25.24 -28.84
CA ALA A 17 -18.02 -26.00 -30.06
C ALA A 17 -17.56 -27.42 -29.72
N GLU A 18 -17.87 -28.39 -30.56
CA GLU A 18 -17.35 -29.75 -30.47
C GLU A 18 -15.84 -29.76 -30.76
N LEU A 19 -15.09 -30.51 -29.97
CA LEU A 19 -13.63 -30.55 -30.02
C LEU A 19 -13.16 -31.77 -30.81
N ILE A 20 -12.39 -31.53 -31.86
CA ILE A 20 -11.75 -32.58 -32.66
C ILE A 20 -10.39 -32.99 -32.01
N GLY A 21 -9.74 -32.11 -31.26
CA GLY A 21 -8.46 -32.33 -30.60
C GLY A 21 -8.32 -31.61 -29.27
N ARG A 22 -7.09 -31.49 -28.79
CA ARG A 22 -6.75 -30.84 -27.52
C ARG A 22 -7.10 -29.35 -27.46
N PHE A 23 -7.07 -28.66 -28.61
CA PHE A 23 -7.39 -27.24 -28.75
C PHE A 23 -8.67 -27.04 -29.52
N CYS A 24 -9.48 -26.07 -29.10
CA CYS A 24 -10.67 -25.71 -29.83
C CYS A 24 -10.32 -25.02 -31.17
N HIS A 25 -10.79 -25.55 -32.28
CA HIS A 25 -10.56 -25.01 -33.62
C HIS A 25 -11.24 -23.64 -33.86
N GLN A 26 -12.30 -23.30 -33.07
CA GLN A 26 -13.00 -22.03 -33.21
C GLN A 26 -12.39 -20.90 -32.35
N CYS A 27 -12.01 -21.17 -31.11
CA CYS A 27 -11.56 -20.12 -30.16
C CYS A 27 -10.14 -20.32 -29.64
N GLY A 28 -9.46 -21.41 -29.98
CA GLY A 28 -8.09 -21.72 -29.55
C GLY A 28 -7.95 -22.16 -28.09
N GLN A 29 -9.06 -22.31 -27.33
CA GLN A 29 -8.96 -22.72 -25.94
C GLN A 29 -8.55 -24.19 -25.84
N GLU A 30 -7.58 -24.46 -24.93
CA GLU A 30 -7.17 -25.81 -24.59
C GLU A 30 -8.23 -26.54 -23.74
N ASN A 31 -8.47 -27.82 -24.02
CA ASN A 31 -9.45 -28.66 -23.33
C ASN A 31 -8.84 -29.32 -22.09
N ILE A 32 -8.58 -28.54 -21.05
CA ILE A 32 -8.01 -28.97 -19.78
C ILE A 32 -9.01 -28.83 -18.64
N GLU A 33 -8.79 -29.57 -17.55
CA GLU A 33 -9.59 -29.42 -16.35
C GLU A 33 -9.42 -27.99 -15.79
N PRO A 34 -10.53 -27.30 -15.40
CA PRO A 34 -10.45 -25.90 -14.93
C PRO A 34 -9.86 -25.74 -13.53
N ARG A 35 -9.28 -26.80 -12.97
CA ARG A 35 -8.59 -26.78 -11.68
C ARG A 35 -7.13 -26.41 -11.89
N GLU A 36 -6.72 -25.24 -11.40
CA GLU A 36 -5.32 -24.83 -11.43
C GLU A 36 -4.72 -24.87 -10.01
N THR A 37 -3.45 -25.24 -9.96
CA THR A 37 -2.63 -25.12 -8.75
C THR A 37 -1.94 -23.76 -8.75
N VAL A 38 -1.55 -23.27 -7.56
CA VAL A 38 -0.78 -22.03 -7.41
C VAL A 38 0.51 -22.11 -8.24
N TRP A 39 1.18 -23.25 -8.24
CA TRP A 39 2.40 -23.48 -9.02
C TRP A 39 2.16 -23.42 -10.53
N GLY A 40 1.06 -23.95 -11.01
CA GLY A 40 0.65 -23.83 -12.41
C GLY A 40 0.46 -22.38 -12.84
N LEU A 41 -0.19 -21.56 -12.02
CA LEU A 41 -0.38 -20.13 -12.27
C LEU A 41 0.97 -19.38 -12.37
N ILE A 42 1.91 -19.66 -11.47
CA ILE A 42 3.25 -19.06 -11.48
C ILE A 42 4.01 -19.43 -12.76
N THR A 43 4.01 -20.71 -13.14
CA THR A 43 4.72 -21.18 -14.32
C THR A 43 4.15 -20.56 -15.60
N HIS A 44 2.82 -20.49 -15.74
CA HIS A 44 2.18 -19.82 -16.87
C HIS A 44 2.50 -18.33 -16.91
N PHE A 45 2.57 -17.66 -15.76
CA PHE A 45 2.93 -16.25 -15.67
C PHE A 45 4.27 -15.95 -16.35
N PHE A 46 5.31 -16.72 -16.06
CA PHE A 46 6.64 -16.48 -16.64
C PHE A 46 6.69 -16.70 -18.16
N TYR A 47 5.93 -17.67 -18.68
CA TYR A 47 5.85 -17.92 -20.12
C TYR A 47 5.04 -16.84 -20.88
N ASP A 48 4.12 -16.19 -20.20
CA ASP A 48 3.08 -15.37 -20.80
C ASP A 48 3.32 -13.85 -20.74
N ILE A 49 4.36 -13.38 -20.03
CA ILE A 49 4.68 -11.95 -19.84
C ILE A 49 4.91 -11.19 -21.14
N THR A 50 5.34 -11.88 -22.20
CA THR A 50 5.87 -11.25 -23.42
C THR A 50 4.83 -10.84 -24.46
N HIS A 51 3.56 -11.24 -24.32
CA HIS A 51 2.54 -10.96 -25.33
C HIS A 51 1.39 -10.09 -24.79
N PHE A 52 1.44 -8.78 -25.12
CA PHE A 52 0.32 -7.85 -24.87
C PHE A 52 -0.83 -8.18 -25.84
N ASP A 53 -1.90 -8.78 -25.33
CA ASP A 53 -3.06 -9.19 -26.11
C ASP A 53 -4.12 -8.06 -26.12
N GLY A 54 -4.71 -7.75 -27.30
CA GLY A 54 -5.77 -6.75 -27.46
C GLY A 54 -7.04 -6.98 -26.62
N LYS A 55 -7.09 -8.12 -25.91
CA LYS A 55 -8.17 -8.46 -24.94
C LYS A 55 -8.13 -7.63 -23.65
N PHE A 56 -7.06 -6.85 -23.40
CA PHE A 56 -6.91 -6.06 -22.17
C PHE A 56 -8.08 -5.09 -21.97
N PHE A 57 -8.33 -4.22 -22.95
CA PHE A 57 -9.39 -3.22 -22.84
C PHE A 57 -10.79 -3.83 -22.73
N THR A 58 -11.03 -4.95 -23.43
CA THR A 58 -12.29 -5.70 -23.32
C THR A 58 -12.48 -6.28 -21.92
N SER A 59 -11.42 -6.87 -21.33
CA SER A 59 -11.47 -7.40 -19.97
C SER A 59 -11.64 -6.29 -18.94
N LEU A 60 -10.96 -5.15 -19.12
CA LEU A 60 -11.08 -3.97 -18.26
C LEU A 60 -12.51 -3.43 -18.26
N LYS A 61 -13.13 -3.30 -19.44
CA LYS A 61 -14.53 -2.89 -19.58
C LYS A 61 -15.47 -3.81 -18.80
N TRP A 62 -15.34 -5.13 -18.95
CA TRP A 62 -16.19 -6.08 -18.23
C TRP A 62 -15.91 -6.10 -16.74
N LEU A 63 -14.67 -5.88 -16.33
CA LEU A 63 -14.30 -5.75 -14.93
C LEU A 63 -15.06 -4.60 -14.26
N VAL A 64 -15.04 -3.41 -14.85
CA VAL A 64 -15.68 -2.22 -14.27
C VAL A 64 -17.20 -2.31 -14.32
N LEU A 65 -17.78 -2.71 -15.46
CA LEU A 65 -19.23 -2.70 -15.66
C LEU A 65 -19.97 -3.88 -15.03
N LYS A 66 -19.31 -5.04 -14.85
CA LYS A 66 -19.96 -6.26 -14.33
C LYS A 66 -19.19 -6.83 -13.13
N PRO A 67 -19.44 -6.34 -11.89
CA PRO A 67 -18.76 -6.80 -10.69
C PRO A 67 -18.79 -8.32 -10.51
N GLY A 68 -17.61 -8.95 -10.36
CA GLY A 68 -17.47 -10.40 -10.15
C GLY A 68 -17.64 -11.27 -11.39
N PHE A 69 -17.98 -10.70 -12.55
CA PHE A 69 -18.21 -11.45 -13.80
C PHE A 69 -16.93 -12.15 -14.28
N LEU A 70 -15.82 -11.42 -14.44
CA LEU A 70 -14.57 -12.02 -14.94
C LEU A 70 -14.06 -13.16 -14.05
N SER A 71 -14.13 -13.00 -12.74
CA SER A 71 -13.76 -14.06 -11.80
C SER A 71 -14.61 -15.30 -11.98
N LYS A 72 -15.91 -15.12 -12.19
CA LYS A 72 -16.85 -16.21 -12.43
C LYS A 72 -16.56 -16.94 -13.75
N GLU A 73 -16.37 -16.21 -14.85
CA GLU A 73 -16.01 -16.77 -16.16
C GLU A 73 -14.71 -17.57 -16.08
N TYR A 74 -13.70 -17.03 -15.41
CA TYR A 74 -12.41 -17.70 -15.26
C TYR A 74 -12.54 -19.04 -14.50
N VAL A 75 -13.28 -19.05 -13.37
CA VAL A 75 -13.49 -20.25 -12.57
C VAL A 75 -14.34 -21.30 -13.31
N MET A 76 -15.27 -20.84 -14.16
CA MET A 76 -16.04 -21.73 -15.05
C MET A 76 -15.23 -22.31 -16.21
N GLY A 77 -13.93 -21.93 -16.35
CA GLY A 77 -13.05 -22.41 -17.40
C GLY A 77 -13.09 -21.65 -18.70
N ARG A 78 -13.81 -20.53 -18.81
CA ARG A 78 -13.89 -19.67 -20.01
C ARG A 78 -12.71 -18.68 -20.02
N ARG A 79 -11.52 -19.16 -20.35
CA ARG A 79 -10.24 -18.43 -20.19
C ARG A 79 -9.75 -17.77 -21.48
N ALA A 80 -10.11 -18.30 -22.66
CA ALA A 80 -9.62 -17.79 -23.93
C ALA A 80 -10.20 -16.42 -24.31
N ARG A 81 -11.38 -16.10 -23.80
CA ARG A 81 -12.13 -14.86 -24.13
C ARG A 81 -11.56 -13.61 -23.45
N HIS A 82 -10.97 -13.77 -22.29
CA HIS A 82 -10.52 -12.67 -21.43
C HIS A 82 -9.02 -12.77 -21.18
N LEU A 83 -8.40 -11.65 -20.79
CA LEU A 83 -6.99 -11.64 -20.42
C LEU A 83 -6.77 -12.44 -19.13
N ASN A 84 -5.60 -13.08 -19.04
CA ASN A 84 -5.20 -13.78 -17.83
C ASN A 84 -5.18 -12.80 -16.64
N PRO A 85 -5.83 -13.14 -15.50
CA PRO A 85 -5.96 -12.25 -14.35
C PRO A 85 -4.62 -11.77 -13.80
N ILE A 86 -3.61 -12.66 -13.77
CA ILE A 86 -2.27 -12.33 -13.24
C ILE A 86 -1.57 -11.31 -14.14
N ARG A 87 -1.61 -11.49 -15.47
CA ARG A 87 -1.07 -10.50 -16.41
C ARG A 87 -1.76 -9.14 -16.25
N MET A 88 -3.09 -9.16 -16.16
CA MET A 88 -3.89 -7.95 -15.97
C MET A 88 -3.51 -7.23 -14.67
N TYR A 89 -3.29 -7.98 -13.58
CA TYR A 89 -2.86 -7.44 -12.28
C TYR A 89 -1.49 -6.80 -12.37
N VAL A 90 -0.49 -7.52 -12.91
CA VAL A 90 0.88 -7.01 -13.00
C VAL A 90 0.94 -5.74 -13.85
N PHE A 91 0.27 -5.74 -15.01
CA PHE A 91 0.23 -4.55 -15.86
C PHE A 91 -0.47 -3.37 -15.17
N THR A 92 -1.65 -3.61 -14.57
CA THR A 92 -2.43 -2.54 -13.95
C THR A 92 -1.76 -2.03 -12.67
N SER A 93 -1.12 -2.91 -11.87
CA SER A 93 -0.38 -2.49 -10.67
C SER A 93 0.88 -1.69 -11.03
N ALA A 94 1.65 -2.14 -12.03
CA ALA A 94 2.81 -1.39 -12.51
C ALA A 94 2.41 0.01 -13.00
N PHE A 95 1.37 0.09 -13.84
CA PHE A 95 0.84 1.38 -14.31
C PHE A 95 0.36 2.27 -13.15
N PHE A 96 -0.39 1.69 -12.19
CA PHE A 96 -0.83 2.40 -11.00
C PHE A 96 0.34 3.00 -10.23
N PHE A 97 1.36 2.21 -9.90
CA PHE A 97 2.48 2.68 -9.10
C PHE A 97 3.35 3.70 -9.83
N ILE A 98 3.57 3.54 -11.14
CA ILE A 98 4.27 4.54 -11.94
C ILE A 98 3.53 5.88 -11.88
N MET A 99 2.22 5.88 -12.11
CA MET A 99 1.41 7.10 -12.04
C MET A 99 1.37 7.67 -10.61
N PHE A 100 1.21 6.81 -9.60
CA PHE A 100 1.14 7.21 -8.20
C PHE A 100 2.42 7.90 -7.75
N PHE A 101 3.59 7.28 -7.97
CA PHE A 101 4.87 7.88 -7.57
C PHE A 101 5.26 9.09 -8.41
N SER A 102 4.89 9.14 -9.69
CA SER A 102 5.24 10.26 -10.57
C SER A 102 4.42 11.51 -10.32
N PHE A 103 3.15 11.37 -9.92
CA PHE A 103 2.23 12.51 -9.89
C PHE A 103 1.66 12.84 -8.51
N PHE A 104 1.69 11.91 -7.55
CA PHE A 104 0.98 12.08 -6.28
C PHE A 104 1.90 11.98 -5.05
N VAL A 105 3.14 11.51 -5.19
CA VAL A 105 4.10 11.43 -4.09
C VAL A 105 5.14 12.53 -4.24
N GLU A 106 4.89 13.67 -3.59
CA GLU A 106 5.81 14.80 -3.50
C GLU A 106 6.43 14.81 -2.09
N LEU A 107 7.46 13.98 -1.86
CA LEU A 107 8.12 13.87 -0.56
C LEU A 107 8.89 15.14 -0.15
N ASP A 108 9.27 15.96 -1.12
CA ASP A 108 10.00 17.20 -0.88
C ASP A 108 9.15 18.29 -0.19
N GLU A 109 7.84 18.23 -0.35
CA GLU A 109 6.91 19.15 0.31
C GLU A 109 6.52 18.74 1.74
N LEU A 110 6.84 17.52 2.17
CA LEU A 110 6.58 17.07 3.54
C LEU A 110 7.46 17.85 4.52
N LYS A 111 6.90 18.91 5.09
CA LYS A 111 7.49 19.68 6.18
C LYS A 111 7.41 18.87 7.48
N VAL A 112 8.27 17.89 7.63
CA VAL A 112 8.43 17.17 8.89
C VAL A 112 9.22 18.07 9.82
N GLY A 113 8.57 18.64 10.85
CA GLY A 113 9.24 19.40 11.89
C GLY A 113 10.28 18.50 12.57
N GLY A 114 11.57 18.76 12.34
CA GLY A 114 12.67 17.99 12.88
C GLY A 114 13.22 18.61 14.16
N SER A 115 13.74 17.78 15.07
CA SER A 115 14.58 18.19 16.17
C SER A 115 15.95 17.58 15.99
N ARG A 116 17.00 18.41 16.13
CA ARG A 116 18.40 17.98 16.09
C ARG A 116 18.92 17.87 17.52
N ARG A 117 19.59 16.77 17.85
CA ARG A 117 20.22 16.61 19.15
C ARG A 117 21.58 17.30 19.13
N THR A 118 21.75 18.33 19.96
CA THR A 118 23.03 18.97 20.24
C THR A 118 23.65 18.40 21.55
N LYS A 119 24.90 18.74 21.86
CA LYS A 119 25.56 18.31 23.10
C LYS A 119 24.77 18.70 24.37
N ASP A 120 23.97 19.75 24.29
CA ASP A 120 23.22 20.32 25.43
C ASP A 120 21.72 19.91 25.43
N GLY A 121 21.28 19.05 24.52
CA GLY A 121 19.89 18.55 24.45
C GLY A 121 19.30 18.56 23.04
N TRP A 122 17.97 18.40 22.96
CA TRP A 122 17.24 18.42 21.70
C TRP A 122 16.95 19.87 21.26
N GLU A 123 17.60 20.34 20.20
CA GLU A 123 17.29 21.59 19.57
C GLU A 123 16.26 21.36 18.46
N LYS A 124 15.11 22.07 18.50
CA LYS A 124 14.20 22.09 17.36
C LYS A 124 14.90 22.80 16.21
N VAL A 125 15.02 22.13 15.07
CA VAL A 125 15.28 22.82 13.83
C VAL A 125 13.96 23.56 13.52
N GLU A 126 13.87 24.81 13.98
CA GLU A 126 12.80 25.70 13.57
C GLU A 126 12.95 25.89 12.07
N ILE A 127 11.90 25.52 11.35
CA ILE A 127 11.69 26.05 10.00
C ILE A 127 11.62 27.54 10.25
N GLU A 128 12.65 28.28 9.81
CA GLU A 128 12.73 29.72 10.01
C GLU A 128 11.38 30.35 9.70
N PRO A 129 10.79 31.12 10.64
CA PRO A 129 9.56 31.89 10.38
C PRO A 129 9.74 32.82 9.18
N ASP A 130 10.98 33.19 8.90
CA ASP A 130 11.41 34.00 7.77
C ASP A 130 11.06 33.39 6.40
N SER A 131 11.04 32.09 6.23
CA SER A 131 10.67 31.50 4.93
C SER A 131 9.18 31.64 4.63
N THR A 132 8.33 31.57 5.66
CA THR A 132 6.87 31.78 5.52
C THR A 132 6.56 33.27 5.36
N LYS A 133 7.24 34.13 6.13
CA LYS A 133 7.17 35.58 5.99
C LYS A 133 7.60 36.03 4.58
N ASN A 134 8.75 35.52 4.11
CA ASN A 134 9.28 35.85 2.78
C ASN A 134 8.40 35.31 1.63
N LYS A 135 7.75 34.14 1.79
CA LYS A 135 6.78 33.62 0.83
C LYS A 135 5.47 34.44 0.81
N MET A 136 5.01 34.94 1.96
CA MET A 136 3.85 35.84 2.03
C MET A 136 4.18 37.20 1.46
N LEU A 137 5.35 37.76 1.74
CA LEU A 137 5.84 39.00 1.17
C LEU A 137 6.05 38.93 -0.36
N ALA A 138 6.51 37.75 -0.86
CA ALA A 138 6.65 37.52 -2.30
C ALA A 138 5.32 37.37 -3.04
N LYS A 139 4.22 37.10 -2.34
CA LYS A 139 2.84 37.06 -2.89
C LYS A 139 2.04 38.32 -2.65
N ALA A 140 2.61 39.34 -2.00
CA ALA A 140 1.95 40.60 -1.75
C ALA A 140 1.97 41.46 -3.04
N ASP A 141 0.78 41.73 -3.57
CA ASP A 141 0.62 42.47 -4.85
C ASP A 141 0.78 44.01 -4.68
N THR A 142 0.76 44.50 -3.45
CA THR A 142 0.88 45.94 -3.15
C THR A 142 1.78 46.23 -1.95
N LYS A 143 2.42 47.44 -1.97
CA LYS A 143 3.22 47.91 -0.82
C LYS A 143 2.44 47.99 0.51
N LYS A 144 1.12 48.06 0.45
CA LYS A 144 0.24 48.11 1.61
C LYS A 144 0.09 46.69 2.22
N ASP A 145 -0.05 45.69 1.37
CA ASP A 145 -0.15 44.29 1.82
C ASP A 145 1.15 43.82 2.48
N SER A 146 2.30 44.29 1.99
CA SER A 146 3.62 44.03 2.58
C SER A 146 3.77 44.63 3.98
N ALA A 147 3.26 45.88 4.18
CA ALA A 147 3.28 46.56 5.46
C ALA A 147 2.34 45.91 6.48
N ASP A 148 1.14 45.50 6.05
CA ASP A 148 0.15 44.79 6.89
C ASP A 148 0.64 43.42 7.33
N ILE A 149 1.38 42.69 6.47
CA ILE A 149 2.03 41.40 6.81
C ILE A 149 3.15 41.63 7.82
N GLU A 150 3.99 42.66 7.67
CA GLU A 150 5.05 42.98 8.64
C GLU A 150 4.49 43.37 9.99
N GLU A 151 3.43 44.19 10.01
CA GLU A 151 2.76 44.61 11.23
C GLU A 151 2.08 43.42 11.95
N ALA A 152 1.40 42.55 11.21
CA ALA A 152 0.80 41.33 11.75
C ALA A 152 1.85 40.38 12.41
N TYR A 153 3.02 40.23 11.77
CA TYR A 153 4.11 39.45 12.33
C TYR A 153 4.74 40.05 13.58
N LYS A 154 4.78 41.39 13.66
CA LYS A 154 5.27 42.12 14.83
C LYS A 154 4.37 41.95 16.06
N TYR A 155 3.04 41.83 15.88
CA TYR A 155 2.08 41.64 16.99
C TYR A 155 1.80 40.17 17.33
N LEU A 156 1.88 39.25 16.36
CA LEU A 156 1.59 37.85 16.54
C LEU A 156 2.82 37.02 16.91
N GLY A 157 4.01 37.41 16.48
CA GLY A 157 5.25 36.70 16.72
C GLY A 157 5.54 36.41 18.20
N PRO A 158 5.46 37.40 19.12
CA PRO A 158 5.68 37.18 20.55
C PRO A 158 4.62 36.30 21.21
N LYS A 159 3.32 36.45 20.80
CA LYS A 159 2.21 35.64 21.37
C LYS A 159 2.23 34.18 20.89
N ILE A 160 2.74 33.92 19.70
CA ILE A 160 2.92 32.57 19.19
C ILE A 160 4.04 31.86 19.96
N SER A 161 5.12 32.59 20.35
CA SER A 161 6.21 32.02 21.17
C SER A 161 5.75 31.62 22.57
N ASP A 162 4.94 32.44 23.23
CA ASP A 162 4.48 32.19 24.61
C ASP A 162 3.46 31.05 24.70
N THR A 163 2.58 30.89 23.71
CA THR A 163 1.64 29.76 23.62
C THR A 163 2.35 28.46 23.24
N ALA A 164 3.40 28.57 22.41
CA ALA A 164 4.25 27.44 22.03
C ALA A 164 5.07 26.92 23.24
N ASP A 165 5.55 27.80 24.13
CA ASP A 165 6.35 27.41 25.28
C ASP A 165 5.54 26.77 26.41
N LYS A 166 4.26 27.12 26.59
CA LYS A 166 3.35 26.38 27.48
C LYS A 166 2.97 25.00 26.92
N ALA A 167 2.62 24.92 25.65
CA ALA A 167 2.34 23.65 24.98
C ALA A 167 3.61 22.73 24.89
N LYS A 168 4.81 23.35 24.86
CA LYS A 168 6.10 22.62 24.91
C LYS A 168 6.35 21.90 26.23
N LYS A 169 5.97 22.47 27.39
CA LYS A 169 6.18 21.84 28.70
C LYS A 169 5.28 20.61 28.89
N ASP A 170 4.03 20.67 28.49
CA ASP A 170 3.08 19.57 28.63
C ASP A 170 3.32 18.44 27.62
N LYS A 171 3.67 18.77 26.37
CA LYS A 171 4.12 17.78 25.37
C LYS A 171 5.45 17.11 25.71
N LYS A 172 6.42 17.84 26.28
CA LYS A 172 7.74 17.29 26.64
C LYS A 172 7.65 16.18 27.72
N GLN A 173 6.59 16.19 28.54
CA GLN A 173 6.33 15.15 29.53
C GLN A 173 5.62 13.94 28.92
N GLN A 174 4.79 14.14 27.90
CA GLN A 174 4.02 13.10 27.23
C GLN A 174 4.84 12.39 26.14
N GLU A 175 5.70 13.12 25.40
CA GLU A 175 6.65 12.55 24.43
C GLU A 175 7.78 11.73 25.08
N ARG A 176 8.22 12.08 26.31
CA ARG A 176 9.20 11.28 27.07
C ARG A 176 8.67 9.88 27.41
N ASN A 177 7.37 9.70 27.58
CA ASN A 177 6.77 8.40 27.91
C ASN A 177 6.44 7.53 26.70
N GLY A 178 6.23 8.09 25.51
CA GLY A 178 5.85 7.36 24.29
C GLY A 178 7.04 6.84 23.45
N ILE A 179 8.13 7.63 23.40
CA ILE A 179 9.33 7.32 22.58
C ILE A 179 10.32 6.44 23.35
N ASN A 180 10.32 6.51 24.67
CA ASN A 180 11.23 5.72 25.52
C ASN A 180 10.96 4.21 25.52
N ILE A 181 9.82 3.74 25.00
CA ILE A 181 9.54 2.29 24.90
C ILE A 181 10.24 1.66 23.69
N LEU A 182 10.59 2.44 22.67
CA LEU A 182 11.21 1.95 21.44
C LEU A 182 12.70 2.31 21.30
N LEU A 183 13.20 3.30 22.04
CA LEU A 183 14.56 3.82 21.95
C LEU A 183 15.19 3.96 23.34
N ALA A 184 15.38 2.84 24.03
CA ALA A 184 16.11 2.79 25.33
C ALA A 184 17.64 2.86 25.17
N SER A 185 18.16 3.50 24.13
CA SER A 185 19.57 3.44 23.76
C SER A 185 20.36 4.74 24.00
N GLY A 186 20.28 5.27 25.23
CA GLY A 186 21.23 6.30 25.65
C GLY A 186 22.61 5.79 26.10
N GLU A 187 22.82 4.46 26.09
CA GLU A 187 24.01 3.85 26.74
C GLU A 187 25.26 3.86 25.86
N PHE A 188 25.16 3.81 24.53
CA PHE A 188 26.32 3.67 23.66
C PHE A 188 26.38 4.80 22.63
N PRO A 189 27.48 5.60 22.61
CA PRO A 189 27.62 6.72 21.68
C PRO A 189 27.84 6.29 20.21
N SER A 190 28.41 5.10 19.97
CA SER A 190 28.69 4.56 18.64
C SER A 190 28.74 3.04 18.61
N VAL A 191 28.55 2.47 17.41
CA VAL A 191 28.69 1.01 17.20
C VAL A 191 30.10 0.54 17.54
N ALA A 192 31.13 1.33 17.21
CA ALA A 192 32.51 1.00 17.52
C ALA A 192 32.77 0.93 19.04
N TYR A 193 32.14 1.84 19.79
CA TYR A 193 32.19 1.83 21.24
C TYR A 193 31.49 0.60 21.84
N TYR A 194 30.29 0.29 21.36
CA TYR A 194 29.55 -0.92 21.74
C TYR A 194 30.38 -2.18 21.49
N ASP A 195 30.98 -2.32 20.30
CA ASP A 195 31.77 -3.48 19.94
C ASP A 195 33.06 -3.58 20.81
N SER A 196 33.66 -2.47 21.20
CA SER A 196 34.82 -2.46 22.12
C SER A 196 34.41 -2.94 23.51
N VAL A 197 33.26 -2.48 24.03
CA VAL A 197 32.72 -2.93 25.32
C VAL A 197 32.42 -4.43 25.29
N GLN A 198 31.77 -4.93 24.24
CA GLN A 198 31.45 -6.36 24.10
C GLN A 198 32.71 -7.24 24.06
N LYS A 199 33.83 -6.75 23.51
CA LYS A 199 35.10 -7.49 23.50
C LYS A 199 35.75 -7.56 24.87
N THR A 200 35.53 -6.56 25.72
CA THR A 200 36.09 -6.53 27.09
C THR A 200 35.32 -7.37 28.10
N LEU A 201 34.05 -7.70 27.81
CA LEU A 201 33.20 -8.52 28.66
C LEU A 201 33.57 -10.01 28.59
N PRO A 202 33.47 -10.76 29.72
CA PRO A 202 33.56 -12.22 29.73
C PRO A 202 32.53 -12.84 28.76
N GLU A 203 32.85 -14.00 28.17
CA GLU A 203 31.98 -14.66 27.16
C GLU A 203 30.55 -14.88 27.64
N GLN A 204 30.37 -15.20 28.93
CA GLN A 204 29.04 -15.45 29.53
C GLN A 204 28.18 -14.20 29.67
N GLN A 205 28.77 -12.99 29.61
CA GLN A 205 28.09 -11.69 29.74
C GLN A 205 27.96 -10.97 28.39
N ARG A 206 28.50 -11.54 27.31
CA ARG A 206 28.36 -10.98 25.96
C ARG A 206 26.94 -11.15 25.44
N ASP A 207 26.45 -10.13 24.79
CA ASP A 207 25.17 -10.23 24.08
C ASP A 207 25.23 -11.33 23.01
N GLY A 208 24.20 -12.18 22.95
CA GLY A 208 24.07 -13.16 21.89
C GLY A 208 23.95 -12.47 20.51
N TRP A 209 24.30 -13.20 19.46
CA TRP A 209 24.35 -12.65 18.09
C TRP A 209 23.10 -11.84 17.68
N PHE A 210 21.90 -12.28 18.09
CA PHE A 210 20.64 -11.65 17.76
C PHE A 210 20.46 -10.33 18.52
N VAL A 211 20.73 -10.32 19.84
CA VAL A 211 20.66 -9.11 20.68
C VAL A 211 21.69 -8.09 20.22
N ALA A 212 22.91 -8.54 19.94
CA ALA A 212 24.00 -7.68 19.42
C ALA A 212 23.62 -7.06 18.05
N ALA A 213 22.96 -7.81 17.17
CA ALA A 213 22.50 -7.29 15.89
C ALA A 213 21.45 -6.18 16.06
N ILE A 214 20.49 -6.38 16.98
CA ILE A 214 19.46 -5.38 17.30
C ILE A 214 20.11 -4.12 17.90
N LYS A 215 20.97 -4.26 18.92
CA LYS A 215 21.64 -3.13 19.57
C LYS A 215 22.52 -2.34 18.61
N ARG A 216 23.32 -3.01 17.76
CA ARG A 216 24.10 -2.32 16.72
C ARG A 216 23.22 -1.54 15.76
N ARG A 217 22.04 -2.07 15.46
CA ARG A 217 21.10 -1.40 14.57
C ARG A 217 20.49 -0.16 15.21
N GLU A 218 20.07 -0.29 16.45
CA GLU A 218 19.54 0.79 17.26
C GLU A 218 20.54 1.94 17.40
N ILE A 219 21.81 1.63 17.72
CA ILE A 219 22.89 2.61 17.83
C ILE A 219 23.11 3.33 16.49
N ARG A 220 23.14 2.61 15.35
CA ARG A 220 23.26 3.22 14.01
C ARG A 220 22.13 4.17 13.69
N LEU A 221 20.89 3.82 14.04
CA LEU A 221 19.75 4.71 13.87
C LEU A 221 19.92 5.98 14.73
N ASP A 222 20.33 5.84 15.99
CA ASP A 222 20.56 6.98 16.89
C ASP A 222 21.72 7.88 16.39
N GLU A 223 22.80 7.30 15.85
CA GLU A 223 23.88 8.04 15.18
C GLU A 223 23.34 8.87 14.01
N ARG A 224 22.54 8.24 13.11
CA ARG A 224 21.93 8.97 11.98
C ARG A 224 20.99 10.08 12.42
N PHE A 225 20.16 9.82 13.44
CA PHE A 225 19.29 10.87 14.01
C PHE A 225 20.09 12.06 14.56
N ARG A 226 21.25 11.78 15.17
CA ARG A 226 22.14 12.84 15.66
C ARG A 226 22.83 13.63 14.57
N GLU A 227 23.30 12.94 13.51
CA GLU A 227 24.06 13.56 12.42
C GLU A 227 23.18 14.31 11.43
N GLN A 228 22.09 13.70 11.01
CA GLN A 228 21.25 14.20 9.89
C GLN A 228 19.99 14.93 10.37
N GLY A 229 19.62 14.77 11.65
CA GLY A 229 18.37 15.30 12.20
C GLY A 229 17.16 14.39 11.93
N SER A 230 16.17 14.49 12.81
CA SER A 230 14.99 13.62 12.79
C SER A 230 14.15 13.74 11.51
N SER A 231 14.07 14.93 10.90
CA SER A 231 13.29 15.18 9.71
C SER A 231 13.82 14.45 8.47
N VAL A 232 15.15 14.44 8.30
CA VAL A 232 15.80 13.77 7.16
C VAL A 232 15.65 12.26 7.27
N VAL A 233 15.95 11.70 8.44
CA VAL A 233 15.84 10.26 8.71
C VAL A 233 14.38 9.77 8.56
N PHE A 234 13.42 10.57 9.05
CA PHE A 234 12.00 10.23 8.91
C PHE A 234 11.54 10.27 7.43
N ARG A 235 12.01 11.25 6.65
CA ARG A 235 11.72 11.32 5.20
C ARG A 235 12.30 10.11 4.47
N GLU A 236 13.54 9.74 4.74
CA GLU A 236 14.17 8.55 4.15
C GLU A 236 13.43 7.25 4.52
N LEU A 237 13.00 7.14 5.79
CA LEU A 237 12.17 6.04 6.26
C LEU A 237 10.84 5.96 5.52
N LEU A 238 10.16 7.11 5.38
CA LEU A 238 8.88 7.20 4.70
C LEU A 238 9.01 6.88 3.21
N ASP A 239 10.06 7.37 2.56
CA ASP A 239 10.36 7.06 1.17
C ASP A 239 10.54 5.55 0.95
N LYS A 240 11.40 4.91 1.72
CA LYS A 240 11.61 3.46 1.66
C LYS A 240 10.34 2.66 1.95
N PHE A 241 9.54 3.14 2.91
CA PHE A 241 8.28 2.51 3.26
C PHE A 241 7.26 2.63 2.11
N LEU A 242 7.12 3.81 1.49
CA LEU A 242 6.23 4.01 0.36
C LEU A 242 6.62 3.14 -0.83
N HIS A 243 7.92 3.04 -1.14
CA HIS A 243 8.42 2.17 -2.22
C HIS A 243 8.22 0.68 -1.94
N SER A 244 7.93 0.29 -0.70
CA SER A 244 7.58 -1.10 -0.36
C SER A 244 6.09 -1.43 -0.53
N PHE A 245 5.21 -0.46 -0.85
CA PHE A 245 3.76 -0.69 -1.04
C PHE A 245 3.42 -1.73 -2.11
N PRO A 246 4.09 -1.77 -3.28
CA PRO A 246 3.82 -2.83 -4.26
C PRO A 246 4.03 -4.23 -3.67
N GLN A 247 5.10 -4.42 -2.90
CA GLN A 247 5.42 -5.68 -2.24
C GLN A 247 4.39 -6.03 -1.16
N LEU A 248 3.98 -5.04 -0.36
CA LEU A 248 2.97 -5.19 0.68
C LEU A 248 1.64 -5.67 0.09
N LEU A 249 1.17 -5.06 -1.00
CA LEU A 249 -0.07 -5.46 -1.67
C LEU A 249 0.04 -6.86 -2.27
N PHE A 250 1.19 -7.22 -2.81
CA PHE A 250 1.43 -8.58 -3.32
C PHE A 250 1.36 -9.62 -2.20
N VAL A 251 1.98 -9.34 -1.04
CA VAL A 251 1.93 -10.22 0.14
C VAL A 251 0.54 -10.28 0.76
N SER A 252 -0.22 -9.18 0.75
CA SER A 252 -1.58 -9.15 1.30
C SER A 252 -2.56 -10.05 0.53
N LEU A 253 -2.37 -10.23 -0.78
CA LEU A 253 -3.28 -11.00 -1.64
C LEU A 253 -3.45 -12.45 -1.17
N PRO A 254 -2.40 -13.27 -0.97
CA PRO A 254 -2.55 -14.63 -0.48
C PRO A 254 -3.15 -14.69 0.94
N LEU A 255 -2.83 -13.73 1.81
CA LEU A 255 -3.38 -13.69 3.17
C LEU A 255 -4.87 -13.41 3.17
N VAL A 256 -5.33 -12.44 2.38
CA VAL A 256 -6.76 -12.13 2.24
C VAL A 256 -7.50 -13.26 1.52
N ALA A 257 -6.85 -13.95 0.57
CA ALA A 257 -7.43 -15.15 -0.06
C ALA A 257 -7.67 -16.27 0.95
N LEU A 258 -6.77 -16.43 1.92
CA LEU A 258 -6.94 -17.38 3.03
C LEU A 258 -8.15 -17.03 3.90
N ILE A 259 -8.36 -15.74 4.21
CA ILE A 259 -9.58 -15.30 4.92
C ILE A 259 -10.84 -15.62 4.14
N LEU A 260 -10.85 -15.34 2.84
CA LEU A 260 -12.00 -15.73 2.01
C LEU A 260 -12.23 -17.23 2.04
N GLN A 261 -11.19 -18.04 1.97
CA GLN A 261 -11.31 -19.48 2.09
C GLN A 261 -11.94 -19.90 3.43
N LEU A 262 -11.54 -19.28 4.54
CA LEU A 262 -12.13 -19.52 5.86
C LEU A 262 -13.60 -19.09 5.92
N LEU A 263 -13.95 -17.92 5.39
CA LEU A 263 -15.34 -17.44 5.34
C LEU A 263 -16.26 -18.32 4.46
N TYR A 264 -15.68 -19.01 3.48
CA TYR A 264 -16.39 -19.90 2.57
C TYR A 264 -16.05 -21.38 2.78
N ILE A 265 -15.50 -21.78 3.93
CA ILE A 265 -15.04 -23.14 4.23
C ILE A 265 -16.09 -24.21 4.00
N ARG A 266 -17.38 -23.91 4.27
CA ARG A 266 -18.50 -24.82 4.02
C ARG A 266 -18.77 -25.06 2.52
N ARG A 267 -18.14 -24.31 1.64
CA ARG A 267 -18.25 -24.42 0.17
C ARG A 267 -16.92 -24.75 -0.49
N ARG A 268 -15.97 -25.33 0.24
CA ARG A 268 -14.62 -25.65 -0.24
C ARG A 268 -14.61 -26.54 -1.48
N ASN A 269 -15.64 -27.36 -1.68
CA ASN A 269 -15.77 -28.24 -2.84
C ASN A 269 -16.16 -27.47 -4.13
N GLN A 270 -16.70 -26.26 -3.99
CA GLN A 270 -17.07 -25.37 -5.11
C GLN A 270 -16.01 -24.30 -5.37
N PHE A 271 -15.36 -23.81 -4.30
CA PHE A 271 -14.39 -22.74 -4.36
C PHE A 271 -13.09 -23.16 -3.70
N TYR A 272 -12.08 -23.41 -4.53
CA TYR A 272 -10.71 -23.72 -4.07
C TYR A 272 -9.98 -22.43 -3.71
N TYR A 273 -8.85 -22.52 -3.01
CA TYR A 273 -8.01 -21.39 -2.62
C TYR A 273 -7.68 -20.46 -3.80
N VAL A 274 -7.29 -21.06 -4.93
CA VAL A 274 -6.97 -20.30 -6.17
C VAL A 274 -8.15 -19.48 -6.67
N ASN A 275 -9.39 -19.98 -6.52
CA ASN A 275 -10.58 -19.24 -6.95
C ASN A 275 -10.78 -17.95 -6.14
N HIS A 276 -10.46 -18.00 -4.84
CA HIS A 276 -10.46 -16.80 -3.98
C HIS A 276 -9.34 -15.83 -4.38
N GLY A 277 -8.14 -16.35 -4.72
CA GLY A 277 -7.03 -15.55 -5.24
C GLY A 277 -7.40 -14.83 -6.55
N ILE A 278 -7.97 -15.53 -7.51
CA ILE A 278 -8.43 -14.95 -8.78
C ILE A 278 -9.51 -13.87 -8.56
N PHE A 279 -10.42 -14.12 -7.63
CA PHE A 279 -11.43 -13.11 -7.26
C PHE A 279 -10.76 -11.84 -6.71
N LEU A 280 -9.83 -11.98 -5.78
CA LEU A 280 -9.10 -10.85 -5.18
C LEU A 280 -8.23 -10.10 -6.19
N ILE A 281 -7.57 -10.80 -7.10
CA ILE A 281 -6.80 -10.18 -8.19
C ILE A 281 -7.70 -9.19 -8.97
N HIS A 282 -8.89 -9.59 -9.35
CA HIS A 282 -9.82 -8.71 -10.04
C HIS A 282 -10.30 -7.54 -9.16
N ILE A 283 -10.52 -7.77 -7.85
CA ILE A 283 -10.87 -6.69 -6.92
C ILE A 283 -9.71 -5.69 -6.80
N TYR A 284 -8.45 -6.14 -6.71
CA TYR A 284 -7.29 -5.27 -6.63
C TYR A 284 -7.11 -4.44 -7.91
N ILE A 285 -7.26 -5.06 -9.10
CA ILE A 285 -7.23 -4.34 -10.36
C ILE A 285 -8.28 -3.23 -10.39
N TYR A 286 -9.51 -3.55 -10.01
CA TYR A 286 -10.57 -2.55 -9.89
C TYR A 286 -10.22 -1.45 -8.89
N SER A 287 -9.64 -1.81 -7.74
CA SER A 287 -9.22 -0.85 -6.71
C SER A 287 -8.13 0.09 -7.22
N PHE A 288 -7.15 -0.40 -7.99
CA PHE A 288 -6.13 0.46 -8.61
C PHE A 288 -6.74 1.49 -9.56
N ILE A 289 -7.68 1.08 -10.39
CA ILE A 289 -8.36 2.00 -11.32
C ILE A 289 -9.17 3.04 -10.54
N ASN A 290 -9.91 2.61 -9.52
CA ASN A 290 -10.72 3.49 -8.69
C ASN A 290 -9.85 4.50 -7.92
N LEU A 291 -8.70 4.05 -7.37
CA LEU A 291 -7.73 4.92 -6.70
C LEU A 291 -7.08 5.92 -7.65
N LEU A 292 -6.72 5.52 -8.88
CA LEU A 292 -6.20 6.47 -9.87
C LEU A 292 -7.21 7.56 -10.20
N LEU A 293 -8.48 7.20 -10.35
CA LEU A 293 -9.54 8.17 -10.57
C LEU A 293 -9.72 9.09 -9.34
N PHE A 294 -9.66 8.53 -8.13
CA PHE A 294 -9.76 9.30 -6.90
C PHE A 294 -8.63 10.34 -6.81
N PHE A 295 -7.38 9.92 -7.01
CA PHE A 295 -6.22 10.82 -6.99
C PHE A 295 -6.25 11.83 -8.14
N ALA A 296 -6.76 11.45 -9.32
CA ALA A 296 -6.94 12.40 -10.42
C ALA A 296 -7.93 13.52 -10.03
N PHE A 297 -9.05 13.17 -9.37
CA PHE A 297 -9.97 14.19 -8.85
C PHE A 297 -9.37 15.03 -7.74
N GLU A 298 -8.50 14.46 -6.89
CA GLU A 298 -7.75 15.23 -5.88
C GLU A 298 -6.85 16.28 -6.52
N LYS A 299 -6.06 15.90 -7.54
CA LYS A 299 -5.16 16.82 -8.24
C LYS A 299 -5.94 17.92 -9.01
N ILE A 300 -7.14 17.60 -9.52
CA ILE A 300 -8.02 18.59 -10.15
C ILE A 300 -8.60 19.56 -9.11
N ASP A 301 -8.96 19.06 -7.93
CA ASP A 301 -9.46 19.85 -6.80
C ASP A 301 -8.43 20.87 -6.35
N ASP A 302 -7.18 20.42 -6.15
CA ASP A 302 -6.04 21.27 -5.81
C ASP A 302 -5.76 22.35 -6.88
N ALA A 303 -5.92 21.99 -8.17
CA ALA A 303 -5.66 22.92 -9.28
C ALA A 303 -6.77 23.98 -9.47
N LEU A 304 -8.02 23.64 -9.10
CA LEU A 304 -9.19 24.51 -9.30
C LEU A 304 -9.60 25.28 -8.04
N ASP A 305 -8.97 24.98 -6.89
CA ASP A 305 -9.32 25.49 -5.55
C ASP A 305 -10.85 25.45 -5.29
N SER A 306 -11.47 24.30 -5.61
CA SER A 306 -12.91 24.15 -5.70
C SER A 306 -13.43 22.98 -4.86
N SER A 307 -14.19 23.28 -3.81
CA SER A 307 -14.74 22.27 -2.89
C SER A 307 -15.80 21.31 -3.49
N TRP A 308 -16.31 21.56 -4.70
CA TRP A 308 -17.35 20.71 -5.30
C TRP A 308 -16.84 19.33 -5.77
N MET A 309 -15.52 19.15 -5.93
CA MET A 309 -14.89 17.86 -6.22
C MET A 309 -15.03 16.83 -5.08
N ALA A 310 -15.42 17.25 -3.88
CA ALA A 310 -15.77 16.35 -2.80
C ALA A 310 -16.91 15.38 -3.15
N ILE A 311 -17.86 15.83 -4.00
CA ILE A 311 -19.01 15.00 -4.43
C ILE A 311 -18.55 13.81 -5.27
N PRO A 312 -17.84 13.95 -6.41
CA PRO A 312 -17.39 12.81 -7.19
C PRO A 312 -16.41 11.92 -6.42
N LYS A 313 -15.54 12.46 -5.56
CA LYS A 313 -14.66 11.67 -4.68
C LYS A 313 -15.47 10.77 -3.74
N THR A 314 -16.48 11.32 -3.08
CA THR A 314 -17.38 10.56 -2.20
C THR A 314 -18.15 9.47 -2.97
N LEU A 315 -18.65 9.80 -4.17
CA LEU A 315 -19.33 8.83 -5.04
C LEU A 315 -18.43 7.68 -5.46
N LEU A 316 -17.15 7.93 -5.76
CA LEU A 316 -16.17 6.89 -6.07
C LEU A 316 -15.95 5.94 -4.89
N VAL A 317 -15.84 6.47 -3.67
CA VAL A 317 -15.68 5.64 -2.45
C VAL A 317 -16.93 4.79 -2.23
N LEU A 318 -18.11 5.37 -2.30
CA LEU A 318 -19.38 4.64 -2.14
C LEU A 318 -19.55 3.58 -3.24
N HIS A 319 -19.18 3.90 -4.48
CA HIS A 319 -19.20 2.95 -5.58
C HIS A 319 -18.23 1.80 -5.35
N ALA A 320 -17.03 2.04 -4.82
CA ALA A 320 -16.06 0.99 -4.51
C ALA A 320 -16.61 0.01 -3.46
N ILE A 321 -17.22 0.51 -2.40
CA ILE A 321 -17.83 -0.31 -1.35
C ILE A 321 -18.96 -1.17 -1.95
N TRP A 322 -19.86 -0.53 -2.71
CA TRP A 322 -20.95 -1.23 -3.40
C TRP A 322 -20.43 -2.27 -4.39
N TYR A 323 -19.38 -1.93 -5.16
CA TYR A 323 -18.78 -2.80 -6.15
C TYR A 323 -18.25 -4.10 -5.53
N VAL A 324 -17.46 -4.01 -4.45
CA VAL A 324 -16.89 -5.19 -3.78
C VAL A 324 -18.02 -6.08 -3.23
N TYR A 325 -19.01 -5.49 -2.57
CA TYR A 325 -20.19 -6.23 -2.09
C TYR A 325 -20.92 -6.93 -3.24
N LYS A 326 -21.18 -6.21 -4.35
CA LYS A 326 -21.86 -6.75 -5.53
C LYS A 326 -21.04 -7.85 -6.21
N ALA A 327 -19.72 -7.68 -6.30
CA ALA A 327 -18.80 -8.67 -6.85
C ALA A 327 -18.81 -9.97 -6.02
N MET A 328 -18.75 -9.87 -4.68
CA MET A 328 -18.87 -11.02 -3.80
C MET A 328 -20.20 -11.76 -4.01
N ARG A 329 -21.29 -11.03 -4.07
CA ARG A 329 -22.61 -11.61 -4.28
C ARG A 329 -22.72 -12.36 -5.60
N ASN A 330 -22.22 -11.75 -6.68
CA ASN A 330 -22.29 -12.32 -8.03
C ASN A 330 -21.37 -13.53 -8.19
N PHE A 331 -20.17 -13.46 -7.62
CA PHE A 331 -19.18 -14.53 -7.73
C PHE A 331 -19.56 -15.75 -6.91
N TYR A 332 -19.89 -15.57 -5.62
CA TYR A 332 -20.22 -16.67 -4.72
C TYR A 332 -21.68 -17.13 -4.80
N GLY A 333 -22.56 -16.38 -5.45
CA GLY A 333 -23.97 -16.75 -5.63
C GLY A 333 -24.73 -16.93 -4.32
N GLN A 334 -24.45 -16.11 -3.28
CA GLN A 334 -25.13 -16.16 -1.98
C GLN A 334 -26.23 -15.10 -1.84
N GLY A 335 -27.18 -15.34 -0.93
CA GLY A 335 -28.23 -14.38 -0.57
C GLY A 335 -27.65 -13.10 0.01
N ARG A 336 -28.43 -11.99 -0.07
CA ARG A 336 -28.01 -10.63 0.29
C ARG A 336 -27.45 -10.54 1.71
N PHE A 337 -28.18 -11.04 2.71
CA PHE A 337 -27.79 -10.96 4.11
C PHE A 337 -26.50 -11.74 4.43
N LYS A 338 -26.39 -13.00 3.94
CA LYS A 338 -25.19 -13.81 4.14
C LYS A 338 -23.96 -13.18 3.48
N THR A 339 -24.12 -12.58 2.32
CA THR A 339 -23.03 -11.87 1.63
C THR A 339 -22.64 -10.62 2.41
N PHE A 340 -23.60 -9.86 2.93
CA PHE A 340 -23.34 -8.64 3.71
C PHE A 340 -22.53 -8.94 4.98
N VAL A 341 -22.93 -9.94 5.76
CA VAL A 341 -22.17 -10.33 6.96
C VAL A 341 -20.74 -10.74 6.61
N LYS A 342 -20.56 -11.56 5.56
CA LYS A 342 -19.22 -11.97 5.13
C LYS A 342 -18.39 -10.80 4.57
N PHE A 343 -19.04 -9.86 3.89
CA PHE A 343 -18.39 -8.64 3.41
C PHE A 343 -17.89 -7.80 4.59
N MET A 344 -18.68 -7.61 5.66
CA MET A 344 -18.24 -6.90 6.87
C MET A 344 -17.06 -7.61 7.53
N LEU A 345 -17.15 -8.93 7.73
CA LEU A 345 -16.06 -9.71 8.31
C LEU A 345 -14.79 -9.66 7.44
N LEU A 346 -14.93 -9.75 6.12
CA LEU A 346 -13.79 -9.62 5.21
C LEU A 346 -13.09 -8.27 5.37
N ASN A 347 -13.84 -7.17 5.42
CA ASN A 347 -13.26 -5.84 5.59
C ASN A 347 -12.53 -5.69 6.94
N ILE A 348 -13.12 -6.19 8.03
CA ILE A 348 -12.51 -6.15 9.36
C ILE A 348 -11.18 -6.94 9.36
N PHE A 349 -11.19 -8.18 8.89
CA PHE A 349 -9.99 -9.01 8.85
C PHE A 349 -8.93 -8.46 7.87
N THR A 350 -9.36 -7.94 6.71
CA THR A 350 -8.44 -7.29 5.77
C THR A 350 -7.79 -6.07 6.39
N LEU A 351 -8.55 -5.24 7.14
CA LEU A 351 -8.01 -4.09 7.85
C LEU A 351 -6.93 -4.52 8.87
N VAL A 352 -7.20 -5.57 9.65
CA VAL A 352 -6.23 -6.12 10.61
C VAL A 352 -4.97 -6.61 9.92
N ILE A 353 -5.10 -7.39 8.82
CA ILE A 353 -3.95 -7.89 8.06
C ILE A 353 -3.14 -6.73 7.46
N VAL A 354 -3.80 -5.76 6.85
CA VAL A 354 -3.12 -4.63 6.21
C VAL A 354 -2.37 -3.81 7.27
N ASN A 355 -2.96 -3.54 8.44
CA ASN A 355 -2.27 -2.85 9.54
C ASN A 355 -1.07 -3.65 10.06
N LEU A 356 -1.21 -4.97 10.19
CA LEU A 356 -0.10 -5.83 10.59
C LEU A 356 1.04 -5.79 9.56
N LEU A 357 0.71 -5.89 8.28
CA LEU A 357 1.68 -5.79 7.19
C LEU A 357 2.35 -4.40 7.18
N PHE A 358 1.60 -3.33 7.38
CA PHE A 358 2.16 -1.99 7.50
C PHE A 358 3.18 -1.91 8.65
N ALA A 359 2.85 -2.44 9.81
CA ALA A 359 3.77 -2.47 10.94
C ALA A 359 5.05 -3.27 10.60
N VAL A 360 4.90 -4.45 9.99
CA VAL A 360 6.05 -5.29 9.60
C VAL A 360 6.91 -4.59 8.55
N PHE A 361 6.32 -4.05 7.48
CA PHE A 361 7.08 -3.36 6.43
C PHE A 361 7.71 -2.07 6.91
N PHE A 362 7.05 -1.35 7.83
CA PHE A 362 7.63 -0.17 8.48
C PHE A 362 8.86 -0.52 9.31
N ILE A 363 8.78 -1.59 10.11
CA ILE A 363 9.92 -2.11 10.88
C ILE A 363 11.05 -2.55 9.95
N LEU A 364 10.73 -3.26 8.85
CA LEU A 364 11.72 -3.67 7.85
C LEU A 364 12.36 -2.45 7.15
N SER A 365 11.59 -1.41 6.84
CA SER A 365 12.10 -0.17 6.27
C SER A 365 13.03 0.54 7.24
N ALA A 366 12.65 0.61 8.52
CA ALA A 366 13.51 1.13 9.59
C ALA A 366 14.76 0.25 9.79
N TRP A 367 14.64 -1.06 9.64
CA TRP A 367 15.78 -1.97 9.71
C TRP A 367 16.77 -1.79 8.57
N ASN A 368 16.32 -1.38 7.39
CA ASN A 368 17.15 -1.19 6.19
C ASN A 368 17.68 0.26 6.03
N LEU A 369 17.34 1.16 6.97
CA LEU A 369 17.97 2.48 7.09
C LEU A 369 19.42 2.37 7.55
#